data_f82d8fbd7cc7a741f85fd6889bba88ff
#
_entry.id   f82d8fbd7cc7a741f85fd6889bba88ff
#
_cell.length_a   1.000
_cell.length_b   1.000
_cell.length_c   1.000
_cell.angle_alpha   90.00
_cell.angle_beta   90.00
_cell.angle_gamma   90.00
#
_symmetry.space_group_name_H-M   'P 1'
#
loop_
_entity.id
_entity.type
_entity.pdbx_description
1 polymer ?
#
loop_
_entity_poly.entity_id
_entity_poly.type
_entity_poly.pdbx_seq_one_letter_code
_entity_poly.pdbx_strand_id
1 'polypeptide(L)'
;RSLVQRGCAWVGAVGLMVASGAAMAQFPPQPPPQPVDSFLGHPRVVILSDIGNEPDDQMSFVRLLLYSNELDLEAMIASTSTWQKTATHPETMHALVAAYGQVRANLLLHAKGWPDAAELDRHIYAGQPAYGMAATGDGKASAGSRALAEAIERDDPRPLWICVWGGTNTLAQALIDLRAKHSPAEMETLVARLRVSSISDQDDANQWIRREFPTLFYIVQPSSQDGQEYAYATWTGISGDGYYLNGSGADSSLVTNEWLETNIRAKGPLGKVYPKFMFIMEGDTPSFLGLIDNGLNAYRRPDWGGWGGRYVYRQPHGETHSIWTQGGDMFFRTGSQDAVKGVCMFPTRPPSGAGAKPSRTTLPRAWIGPSKILRTRITIQSWC
;
A
#
# COMPACT_ATOMS: atom_id res chain seq x y z
N ARG A 1 96.54 -14.35 19.65
CA ARG A 1 96.03 -13.70 18.46
C ARG A 1 94.53 -13.96 18.46
N SER A 2 93.86 -12.89 18.66
CA SER A 2 92.50 -12.68 19.18
C SER A 2 91.39 -13.43 18.46
N LEU A 3 90.54 -14.12 19.25
CA LEU A 3 89.24 -14.59 18.91
C LEU A 3 88.21 -13.57 19.38
N VAL A 4 87.39 -13.03 18.45
CA VAL A 4 86.26 -12.16 18.74
C VAL A 4 85.03 -13.05 18.85
N GLN A 5 84.44 -13.16 20.02
CA GLN A 5 83.12 -13.76 20.24
C GLN A 5 82.05 -12.76 19.78
N ARG A 6 81.19 -13.15 18.83
CA ARG A 6 79.96 -12.45 18.50
C ARG A 6 78.82 -13.10 19.28
N GLY A 7 78.25 -12.35 20.20
CA GLY A 7 76.99 -12.71 20.87
C GLY A 7 75.80 -12.53 19.98
N CYS A 8 74.99 -13.55 19.85
CA CYS A 8 73.67 -13.48 19.23
C CYS A 8 72.64 -12.92 20.21
N ALA A 9 72.15 -11.77 19.96
CA ALA A 9 70.96 -11.24 20.68
C ALA A 9 69.70 -11.84 20.08
N TRP A 10 68.92 -12.52 20.88
CA TRP A 10 67.55 -12.96 20.55
C TRP A 10 66.59 -11.75 20.69
N VAL A 11 66.01 -11.28 19.59
CA VAL A 11 64.92 -10.34 19.61
C VAL A 11 63.63 -11.16 19.67
N GLY A 12 62.96 -11.15 20.82
CA GLY A 12 61.65 -11.73 20.98
C GLY A 12 60.61 -10.91 20.22
N ALA A 13 60.04 -11.46 19.19
CA ALA A 13 58.88 -10.89 18.51
C ALA A 13 57.64 -11.13 19.35
N VAL A 14 57.12 -10.07 19.99
CA VAL A 14 55.80 -10.06 20.60
C VAL A 14 54.76 -9.97 19.47
N GLY A 15 54.16 -11.09 19.15
CA GLY A 15 53.05 -11.13 18.22
C GLY A 15 51.82 -10.45 18.82
N LEU A 16 51.45 -9.29 18.28
CA LEU A 16 50.16 -8.66 18.54
C LEU A 16 49.10 -9.52 17.86
N MET A 17 48.34 -10.32 18.61
CA MET A 17 47.12 -10.92 18.14
C MET A 17 46.07 -9.81 18.07
N VAL A 18 45.83 -9.31 16.85
CA VAL A 18 44.64 -8.50 16.56
C VAL A 18 43.45 -9.46 16.56
N ALA A 19 42.67 -9.46 17.61
CA ALA A 19 41.40 -10.13 17.65
C ALA A 19 40.47 -9.39 16.68
N SER A 20 40.30 -9.95 15.48
CA SER A 20 39.25 -9.52 14.56
C SER A 20 37.90 -9.86 15.18
N GLY A 21 37.35 -8.92 15.93
CA GLY A 21 35.94 -8.98 16.35
C GLY A 21 35.08 -8.99 15.09
N ALA A 22 34.61 -10.16 14.70
CA ALA A 22 33.56 -10.26 13.71
C ALA A 22 32.36 -9.47 14.27
N ALA A 23 32.09 -8.31 13.69
CA ALA A 23 30.85 -7.58 13.97
C ALA A 23 29.71 -8.53 13.59
N MET A 24 29.06 -9.13 14.57
CA MET A 24 27.82 -9.86 14.36
C MET A 24 26.87 -8.87 13.73
N ALA A 25 26.41 -9.17 12.53
CA ALA A 25 25.35 -8.41 11.90
C ALA A 25 24.16 -8.42 12.87
N GLN A 26 23.90 -7.28 13.49
CA GLN A 26 22.69 -7.11 14.31
C GLN A 26 21.52 -7.22 13.37
N PHE A 27 20.79 -8.32 13.46
CA PHE A 27 19.48 -8.40 12.82
C PHE A 27 18.65 -7.20 13.28
N PRO A 28 17.91 -6.54 12.37
CA PRO A 28 17.03 -5.47 12.77
C PRO A 28 16.13 -5.98 13.90
N PRO A 29 15.80 -5.13 14.89
CA PRO A 29 14.97 -5.54 16.00
C PRO A 29 13.66 -6.12 15.44
N GLN A 30 13.30 -7.30 15.92
CA GLN A 30 12.01 -7.90 15.58
C GLN A 30 10.92 -6.89 15.98
N PRO A 31 9.90 -6.68 15.13
CA PRO A 31 8.79 -5.83 15.52
C PRO A 31 8.24 -6.34 16.84
N PRO A 32 7.84 -5.43 17.76
CA PRO A 32 7.14 -5.84 18.95
C PRO A 32 5.95 -6.70 18.54
N PRO A 33 5.62 -7.76 19.30
CA PRO A 33 4.49 -8.59 18.99
C PRO A 33 3.25 -7.68 18.93
N GLN A 34 2.81 -7.38 17.73
CA GLN A 34 1.55 -6.68 17.53
C GLN A 34 0.45 -7.61 18.02
N PRO A 35 -0.51 -7.13 18.80
CA PRO A 35 -1.66 -7.94 19.14
C PRO A 35 -2.30 -8.40 17.82
N VAL A 36 -2.54 -9.71 17.74
CA VAL A 36 -3.21 -10.28 16.58
C VAL A 36 -4.64 -9.74 16.60
N ASP A 37 -5.02 -8.95 15.61
CA ASP A 37 -6.38 -8.48 15.48
C ASP A 37 -7.30 -9.70 15.30
N SER A 38 -8.12 -9.96 16.29
CA SER A 38 -8.96 -11.17 16.36
C SER A 38 -10.45 -10.86 16.15
N PHE A 39 -10.76 -9.70 15.57
CA PHE A 39 -12.12 -9.27 15.35
C PHE A 39 -12.80 -10.10 14.26
N LEU A 40 -14.04 -10.46 14.53
CA LEU A 40 -14.93 -11.10 13.56
C LEU A 40 -15.70 -10.01 12.80
N GLY A 41 -15.98 -10.25 11.53
CA GLY A 41 -16.72 -9.33 10.67
C GLY A 41 -15.84 -8.68 9.62
N HIS A 42 -16.43 -7.76 8.86
CA HIS A 42 -15.74 -7.04 7.82
C HIS A 42 -14.78 -6.00 8.41
N PRO A 43 -13.63 -5.74 7.78
CA PRO A 43 -12.78 -4.63 8.15
C PRO A 43 -13.50 -3.30 7.95
N ARG A 44 -13.36 -2.38 8.91
CA ARG A 44 -13.78 -0.98 8.79
C ARG A 44 -12.80 -0.23 7.92
N VAL A 45 -13.27 0.45 6.89
CA VAL A 45 -12.38 1.06 5.88
C VAL A 45 -12.80 2.50 5.55
N VAL A 46 -11.81 3.37 5.51
CA VAL A 46 -11.89 4.70 4.91
C VAL A 46 -10.92 4.76 3.73
N ILE A 47 -11.34 5.33 2.62
CA ILE A 47 -10.51 5.55 1.43
C ILE A 47 -10.19 7.04 1.31
N LEU A 48 -8.91 7.38 1.08
CA LEU A 48 -8.45 8.69 0.64
C LEU A 48 -7.86 8.56 -0.76
N SER A 49 -8.47 9.18 -1.78
CA SER A 49 -8.11 9.01 -3.19
C SER A 49 -7.99 10.35 -3.88
N ASP A 50 -6.93 10.58 -4.63
CA ASP A 50 -6.79 11.74 -5.52
C ASP A 50 -7.42 11.52 -6.89
N ILE A 51 -8.51 10.75 -6.88
CA ILE A 51 -9.32 10.41 -8.06
C ILE A 51 -9.60 11.64 -8.95
N GLY A 52 -9.48 11.45 -10.26
CA GLY A 52 -9.71 12.51 -11.24
C GLY A 52 -8.44 13.04 -11.91
N ASN A 53 -7.24 12.68 -11.41
CA ASN A 53 -5.98 13.00 -12.05
C ASN A 53 -5.60 11.89 -13.04
N GLU A 54 -5.15 10.76 -12.53
CA GLU A 54 -4.78 9.57 -13.32
C GLU A 54 -5.93 8.54 -13.32
N PRO A 55 -5.98 7.64 -14.31
CA PRO A 55 -7.11 6.72 -14.42
C PRO A 55 -7.09 5.56 -13.41
N ASP A 56 -5.97 5.28 -12.77
CA ASP A 56 -5.81 4.11 -11.91
C ASP A 56 -6.63 4.18 -10.61
N ASP A 57 -6.82 5.36 -10.02
CA ASP A 57 -7.79 5.58 -8.94
C ASP A 57 -9.21 5.15 -9.33
N GLN A 58 -9.67 5.58 -10.51
CA GLN A 58 -11.01 5.20 -11.00
C GLN A 58 -11.10 3.69 -11.23
N MET A 59 -10.04 3.07 -11.74
CA MET A 59 -9.96 1.62 -11.91
C MET A 59 -10.02 0.90 -10.57
N SER A 60 -9.23 1.38 -9.60
CA SER A 60 -9.19 0.86 -8.23
C SER A 60 -10.54 1.04 -7.52
N PHE A 61 -11.21 2.16 -7.76
CA PHE A 61 -12.53 2.42 -7.18
C PHE A 61 -13.61 1.48 -7.75
N VAL A 62 -13.59 1.20 -9.06
CA VAL A 62 -14.47 0.17 -9.64
C VAL A 62 -14.22 -1.19 -9.01
N ARG A 63 -12.96 -1.55 -8.79
CA ARG A 63 -12.63 -2.79 -8.10
C ARG A 63 -13.11 -2.78 -6.65
N LEU A 64 -12.92 -1.68 -5.91
CA LEU A 64 -13.40 -1.52 -4.53
C LEU A 64 -14.91 -1.79 -4.45
N LEU A 65 -15.70 -1.21 -5.37
CA LEU A 65 -17.15 -1.42 -5.42
C LEU A 65 -17.53 -2.90 -5.62
N LEU A 66 -16.71 -3.66 -6.38
CA LEU A 66 -16.90 -5.10 -6.56
C LEU A 66 -16.54 -5.94 -5.32
N TYR A 67 -15.82 -5.38 -4.37
CA TYR A 67 -15.46 -5.99 -3.08
C TYR A 67 -16.18 -5.35 -1.90
N SER A 68 -17.10 -4.43 -2.13
CA SER A 68 -17.81 -3.71 -1.06
C SER A 68 -18.65 -4.62 -0.16
N ASN A 69 -18.91 -5.86 -0.58
CA ASN A 69 -19.54 -6.88 0.25
C ASN A 69 -18.58 -7.54 1.27
N GLU A 70 -17.31 -7.27 1.23
CA GLU A 70 -16.28 -7.80 2.14
C GLU A 70 -15.75 -6.73 3.11
N LEU A 71 -16.20 -5.48 2.96
CA LEU A 71 -15.68 -4.30 3.67
C LEU A 71 -16.81 -3.46 4.24
N ASP A 72 -16.64 -2.91 5.43
CA ASP A 72 -17.49 -1.86 5.97
C ASP A 72 -16.90 -0.50 5.57
N LEU A 73 -17.38 0.05 4.44
CA LEU A 73 -16.91 1.34 3.90
C LEU A 73 -17.55 2.49 4.67
N GLU A 74 -16.77 3.15 5.54
CA GLU A 74 -17.26 4.23 6.40
C GLU A 74 -17.15 5.61 5.77
N ALA A 75 -16.13 5.83 4.93
CA ALA A 75 -16.00 7.04 4.12
C ALA A 75 -15.13 6.78 2.87
N MET A 76 -15.48 7.46 1.80
CA MET A 76 -14.73 7.53 0.54
C MET A 76 -14.47 9.00 0.27
N ILE A 77 -13.23 9.43 0.39
CA ILE A 77 -12.86 10.85 0.46
C ILE A 77 -11.97 11.19 -0.73
N ALA A 78 -12.45 12.10 -1.57
CA ALA A 78 -11.64 12.66 -2.64
C ALA A 78 -10.59 13.62 -2.03
N SER A 79 -9.31 13.35 -2.21
CA SER A 79 -8.19 14.09 -1.64
C SER A 79 -7.36 14.81 -2.71
N THR A 80 -6.41 15.62 -2.28
CA THR A 80 -5.32 16.15 -3.11
C THR A 80 -4.10 15.27 -3.01
N SER A 81 -3.13 15.46 -3.92
CA SER A 81 -1.83 14.78 -3.90
C SER A 81 -0.76 15.65 -4.58
N THR A 82 0.46 15.12 -4.66
CA THR A 82 1.53 15.73 -5.48
C THR A 82 1.15 15.84 -6.96
N TRP A 83 0.27 14.94 -7.43
CA TRP A 83 -0.21 14.91 -8.82
C TRP A 83 -1.46 15.77 -9.03
N GLN A 84 -2.23 16.04 -7.96
CA GLN A 84 -3.47 16.82 -8.00
C GLN A 84 -3.54 17.80 -6.82
N LYS A 85 -2.93 18.99 -6.96
CA LYS A 85 -2.66 19.91 -5.83
C LYS A 85 -3.79 20.88 -5.50
N THR A 86 -4.72 21.12 -6.40
CA THR A 86 -5.62 22.29 -6.33
C THR A 86 -7.10 21.93 -6.39
N ALA A 87 -7.44 20.66 -6.52
CA ALA A 87 -8.81 20.20 -6.63
C ALA A 87 -8.98 18.82 -6.02
N THR A 88 -10.22 18.50 -5.66
CA THR A 88 -10.70 17.16 -5.34
C THR A 88 -11.90 16.86 -6.21
N HIS A 89 -12.13 15.59 -6.58
CA HIS A 89 -13.16 15.21 -7.53
C HIS A 89 -14.15 14.18 -6.98
N PRO A 90 -14.91 14.50 -5.92
CA PRO A 90 -15.92 13.58 -5.36
C PRO A 90 -17.03 13.23 -6.37
N GLU A 91 -17.31 14.12 -7.35
CA GLU A 91 -18.26 13.85 -8.42
C GLU A 91 -17.92 12.62 -9.27
N THR A 92 -16.62 12.31 -9.40
CA THR A 92 -16.17 11.08 -10.08
C THR A 92 -16.56 9.84 -9.27
N MET A 93 -16.38 9.86 -7.93
CA MET A 93 -16.81 8.77 -7.06
C MET A 93 -18.34 8.58 -7.12
N HIS A 94 -19.12 9.66 -7.08
CA HIS A 94 -20.58 9.62 -7.22
C HIS A 94 -21.00 8.96 -8.55
N ALA A 95 -20.33 9.30 -9.66
CA ALA A 95 -20.63 8.71 -10.97
C ALA A 95 -20.33 7.19 -10.99
N LEU A 96 -19.25 6.76 -10.37
CA LEU A 96 -18.89 5.34 -10.27
C LEU A 96 -19.87 4.56 -9.39
N VAL A 97 -20.29 5.13 -8.26
CA VAL A 97 -21.33 4.53 -7.39
C VAL A 97 -22.68 4.44 -8.09
N ALA A 98 -23.06 5.47 -8.88
CA ALA A 98 -24.27 5.41 -9.69
C ALA A 98 -24.23 4.27 -10.73
N ALA A 99 -23.08 4.04 -11.37
CA ALA A 99 -22.89 2.92 -12.30
C ALA A 99 -22.92 1.56 -11.58
N TYR A 100 -22.33 1.46 -10.38
CA TYR A 100 -22.44 0.28 -9.52
C TYR A 100 -23.89 -0.05 -9.18
N GLY A 101 -24.70 0.94 -8.84
CA GLY A 101 -26.12 0.77 -8.54
C GLY A 101 -26.89 0.04 -9.65
N GLN A 102 -26.51 0.26 -10.92
CA GLN A 102 -27.16 -0.38 -12.06
C GLN A 102 -26.81 -1.88 -12.19
N VAL A 103 -25.73 -2.35 -11.59
CA VAL A 103 -25.31 -3.77 -11.64
C VAL A 103 -25.47 -4.52 -10.32
N ARG A 104 -25.81 -3.82 -9.23
CA ARG A 104 -25.90 -4.39 -7.88
C ARG A 104 -26.86 -5.59 -7.81
N ALA A 105 -28.01 -5.52 -8.47
CA ALA A 105 -28.96 -6.63 -8.49
C ALA A 105 -28.34 -7.92 -9.02
N ASN A 106 -27.47 -7.81 -10.02
CA ASN A 106 -26.75 -8.94 -10.59
C ASN A 106 -25.67 -9.46 -9.64
N LEU A 107 -24.95 -8.57 -8.94
CA LEU A 107 -23.97 -8.98 -7.93
C LEU A 107 -24.64 -9.80 -6.82
N LEU A 108 -25.84 -9.41 -6.38
CA LEU A 108 -26.61 -10.10 -5.35
C LEU A 108 -27.05 -11.53 -5.75
N LEU A 109 -27.03 -11.87 -7.04
CA LEU A 109 -27.26 -13.25 -7.49
C LEU A 109 -26.08 -14.18 -7.15
N HIS A 110 -24.90 -13.63 -6.94
CA HIS A 110 -23.67 -14.40 -6.71
C HIS A 110 -23.29 -14.50 -5.24
N ALA A 111 -23.53 -13.45 -4.47
CA ALA A 111 -23.33 -13.44 -3.01
C ALA A 111 -24.24 -12.39 -2.37
N LYS A 112 -24.27 -12.35 -1.03
CA LYS A 112 -24.95 -11.33 -0.25
C LYS A 112 -23.96 -10.22 0.15
N GLY A 113 -24.49 -9.13 0.69
CA GLY A 113 -23.70 -8.14 1.42
C GLY A 113 -23.28 -6.91 0.61
N TRP A 114 -23.53 -6.82 -0.70
CA TRP A 114 -23.28 -5.58 -1.43
C TRP A 114 -24.23 -4.46 -0.95
N PRO A 115 -23.67 -3.34 -0.44
CA PRO A 115 -24.47 -2.23 0.08
C PRO A 115 -25.28 -1.55 -1.02
N ASP A 116 -26.33 -0.81 -0.63
CA ASP A 116 -27.06 0.00 -1.58
C ASP A 116 -26.22 1.16 -2.12
N ALA A 117 -26.39 1.49 -3.41
CA ALA A 117 -25.68 2.60 -4.03
C ALA A 117 -25.97 3.93 -3.31
N ALA A 118 -27.22 4.16 -2.88
CA ALA A 118 -27.58 5.34 -2.11
C ALA A 118 -26.93 5.40 -0.72
N GLU A 119 -26.61 4.24 -0.13
CA GLU A 119 -25.85 4.17 1.11
C GLU A 119 -24.38 4.55 0.86
N LEU A 120 -23.73 3.93 -0.12
CA LEU A 120 -22.34 4.28 -0.50
C LEU A 120 -22.22 5.76 -0.90
N ASP A 121 -23.19 6.29 -1.64
CA ASP A 121 -23.18 7.68 -2.11
C ASP A 121 -23.14 8.69 -0.94
N ARG A 122 -23.83 8.40 0.17
CA ARG A 122 -23.79 9.23 1.38
C ARG A 122 -22.46 9.24 2.12
N HIS A 123 -21.59 8.28 1.85
CA HIS A 123 -20.25 8.18 2.43
C HIS A 123 -19.15 8.77 1.53
N ILE A 124 -19.53 9.56 0.50
CA ILE A 124 -18.59 10.25 -0.38
C ILE A 124 -18.42 11.70 0.12
N TYR A 125 -17.18 12.13 0.28
CA TYR A 125 -16.84 13.44 0.82
C TYR A 125 -15.69 14.08 0.03
N ALA A 126 -15.66 15.42 0.03
CA ALA A 126 -14.47 16.17 -0.36
C ALA A 126 -13.51 16.33 0.84
N GLY A 127 -12.25 16.03 0.63
CA GLY A 127 -11.15 16.24 1.57
C GLY A 127 -10.66 17.68 1.57
N GLN A 128 -9.38 17.87 1.94
CA GLN A 128 -8.75 19.20 1.94
C GLN A 128 -8.68 19.73 0.50
N PRO A 129 -9.07 21.02 0.28
CA PRO A 129 -9.21 21.57 -1.07
C PRO A 129 -7.89 21.93 -1.75
N ALA A 130 -6.76 21.86 -1.01
CA ALA A 130 -5.43 22.17 -1.50
C ALA A 130 -4.38 21.22 -0.88
N TYR A 131 -3.24 21.15 -1.53
CA TYR A 131 -2.14 20.22 -1.25
C TYR A 131 -1.48 20.46 0.11
N GLY A 132 -1.15 19.36 0.78
CA GLY A 132 -0.19 19.28 1.87
C GLY A 132 -0.61 19.93 3.18
N MET A 133 0.34 20.03 4.12
CA MET A 133 0.14 20.58 5.45
C MET A 133 -0.27 22.06 5.45
N ALA A 134 0.09 22.83 4.44
CA ALA A 134 -0.36 24.20 4.28
C ALA A 134 -1.88 24.36 4.22
N ALA A 135 -2.60 23.29 3.82
CA ALA A 135 -4.06 23.25 3.77
C ALA A 135 -4.70 22.74 5.07
N THR A 136 -3.93 22.52 6.13
CA THR A 136 -4.39 22.02 7.44
C THR A 136 -4.22 23.04 8.55
N GLY A 137 -4.86 22.82 9.70
CA GLY A 137 -4.78 23.65 10.89
C GLY A 137 -6.13 24.16 11.34
N ASP A 138 -6.12 25.10 12.30
CA ASP A 138 -7.34 25.63 12.90
C ASP A 138 -8.31 26.22 11.87
N GLY A 139 -9.57 25.82 11.97
CA GLY A 139 -10.65 26.29 11.10
C GLY A 139 -10.61 25.76 9.66
N LYS A 140 -9.70 24.82 9.35
CA LYS A 140 -9.58 24.25 7.99
C LYS A 140 -10.21 22.87 7.84
N ALA A 141 -11.08 22.46 8.76
CA ALA A 141 -11.79 21.19 8.65
C ALA A 141 -12.64 21.11 7.37
N SER A 142 -12.41 20.09 6.55
CA SER A 142 -13.23 19.76 5.39
C SER A 142 -14.39 18.80 5.76
N ALA A 143 -15.31 18.55 4.83
CA ALA A 143 -16.33 17.51 5.03
C ALA A 143 -15.66 16.15 5.25
N GLY A 144 -14.64 15.83 4.45
CA GLY A 144 -13.89 14.57 4.56
C GLY A 144 -13.12 14.43 5.88
N SER A 145 -12.45 15.50 6.37
CA SER A 145 -11.73 15.42 7.65
C SER A 145 -12.68 15.24 8.83
N ARG A 146 -13.86 15.84 8.80
CA ARG A 146 -14.90 15.63 9.82
C ARG A 146 -15.44 14.20 9.79
N ALA A 147 -15.81 13.70 8.62
CA ALA A 147 -16.28 12.31 8.47
C ALA A 147 -15.21 11.30 8.96
N LEU A 148 -13.94 11.56 8.66
CA LEU A 148 -12.83 10.72 9.12
C LEU A 148 -12.66 10.82 10.65
N ALA A 149 -12.75 12.00 11.24
CA ALA A 149 -12.70 12.17 12.70
C ALA A 149 -13.86 11.43 13.39
N GLU A 150 -15.07 11.51 12.85
CA GLU A 150 -16.24 10.76 13.35
C GLU A 150 -16.03 9.25 13.27
N ALA A 151 -15.44 8.74 12.16
CA ALA A 151 -15.10 7.33 12.02
C ALA A 151 -14.04 6.87 13.04
N ILE A 152 -13.05 7.72 13.34
CA ILE A 152 -12.01 7.46 14.35
C ILE A 152 -12.60 7.43 15.77
N GLU A 153 -13.51 8.35 16.10
CA GLU A 153 -14.16 8.42 17.41
C GLU A 153 -15.22 7.35 17.65
N ARG A 154 -15.70 6.70 16.59
CA ARG A 154 -16.77 5.69 16.72
C ARG A 154 -16.39 4.62 17.75
N ASP A 155 -17.34 4.31 18.64
CA ASP A 155 -17.19 3.24 19.62
C ASP A 155 -17.37 1.87 18.95
N ASP A 156 -16.31 1.44 18.27
CA ASP A 156 -16.19 0.13 17.62
C ASP A 156 -14.83 -0.46 17.98
N PRO A 157 -14.77 -1.68 18.54
CA PRO A 157 -13.50 -2.28 18.93
C PRO A 157 -12.62 -2.69 17.74
N ARG A 158 -13.20 -2.80 16.53
CA ARG A 158 -12.45 -3.17 15.33
C ARG A 158 -11.53 -2.03 14.91
N PRO A 159 -10.31 -2.34 14.47
CA PRO A 159 -9.43 -1.34 13.88
C PRO A 159 -10.07 -0.65 12.68
N LEU A 160 -9.82 0.67 12.55
CA LEU A 160 -10.17 1.43 11.38
C LEU A 160 -8.99 1.46 10.41
N TRP A 161 -9.18 0.89 9.24
CA TRP A 161 -8.21 0.93 8.15
C TRP A 161 -8.41 2.18 7.30
N ILE A 162 -7.35 2.93 7.11
CA ILE A 162 -7.31 4.13 6.27
C ILE A 162 -6.42 3.81 5.09
N CYS A 163 -7.04 3.50 3.96
CA CYS A 163 -6.37 3.19 2.71
C CYS A 163 -6.14 4.49 1.93
N VAL A 164 -4.89 4.88 1.76
CA VAL A 164 -4.49 6.16 1.17
C VAL A 164 -3.91 5.91 -0.21
N TRP A 165 -4.55 6.50 -1.22
CA TRP A 165 -4.20 6.41 -2.63
C TRP A 165 -3.48 7.67 -3.10
N GLY A 166 -3.83 8.82 -2.51
CA GLY A 166 -3.21 10.13 -2.76
C GLY A 166 -2.50 10.70 -1.54
N GLY A 167 -2.70 11.99 -1.28
CA GLY A 167 -2.15 12.67 -0.09
C GLY A 167 -2.91 12.38 1.18
N THR A 168 -2.25 12.61 2.32
CA THR A 168 -2.78 12.34 3.66
C THR A 168 -3.22 13.58 4.42
N ASN A 169 -3.20 14.76 3.81
CA ASN A 169 -3.51 16.00 4.52
C ASN A 169 -4.91 16.04 5.13
N THR A 170 -5.88 15.31 4.57
CA THR A 170 -7.22 15.15 5.17
C THR A 170 -7.16 14.33 6.47
N LEU A 171 -6.33 13.28 6.52
CA LEU A 171 -6.07 12.56 7.78
C LEU A 171 -5.32 13.42 8.78
N ALA A 172 -4.33 14.20 8.33
CA ALA A 172 -3.60 15.14 9.20
C ALA A 172 -4.57 16.15 9.82
N GLN A 173 -5.51 16.70 9.05
CA GLN A 173 -6.53 17.61 9.58
C GLN A 173 -7.42 16.94 10.62
N ALA A 174 -7.90 15.71 10.35
CA ALA A 174 -8.71 14.99 11.33
C ALA A 174 -7.95 14.74 12.64
N LEU A 175 -6.67 14.38 12.56
CA LEU A 175 -5.82 14.17 13.75
C LEU A 175 -5.51 15.48 14.50
N ILE A 176 -5.36 16.59 13.80
CA ILE A 176 -5.20 17.93 14.41
C ILE A 176 -6.46 18.29 15.21
N ASP A 177 -7.64 18.14 14.59
CA ASP A 177 -8.93 18.47 15.22
C ASP A 177 -9.19 17.57 16.45
N LEU A 178 -8.91 16.27 16.34
CA LEU A 178 -9.04 15.33 17.45
C LEU A 178 -8.08 15.65 18.60
N ARG A 179 -6.83 16.00 18.29
CA ARG A 179 -5.82 16.39 19.29
C ARG A 179 -6.20 17.68 20.03
N ALA A 180 -6.93 18.58 19.40
CA ALA A 180 -7.46 19.77 20.05
C ALA A 180 -8.65 19.46 20.98
N LYS A 181 -9.35 18.35 20.75
CA LYS A 181 -10.57 17.93 21.48
C LYS A 181 -10.28 16.96 22.63
N HIS A 182 -9.27 16.12 22.50
CA HIS A 182 -8.97 15.01 23.40
C HIS A 182 -7.67 15.21 24.17
N SER A 183 -7.61 14.64 25.37
CA SER A 183 -6.39 14.54 26.15
C SER A 183 -5.34 13.65 25.46
N PRO A 184 -4.04 13.75 25.79
CA PRO A 184 -3.00 12.89 25.23
C PRO A 184 -3.28 11.39 25.40
N ALA A 185 -3.83 10.95 26.54
CA ALA A 185 -4.16 9.54 26.80
C ALA A 185 -5.33 9.03 25.93
N GLU A 186 -6.34 9.89 25.72
CA GLU A 186 -7.45 9.56 24.81
C GLU A 186 -6.95 9.48 23.37
N MET A 187 -6.10 10.42 22.94
CA MET A 187 -5.48 10.38 21.61
C MET A 187 -4.66 9.11 21.40
N GLU A 188 -3.87 8.69 22.39
CA GLU A 188 -3.12 7.43 22.31
C GLU A 188 -4.06 6.24 22.11
N THR A 189 -5.19 6.22 22.81
CA THR A 189 -6.22 5.19 22.66
C THR A 189 -6.86 5.19 21.26
N LEU A 190 -7.18 6.36 20.72
CA LEU A 190 -7.74 6.50 19.37
C LEU A 190 -6.73 6.03 18.32
N VAL A 191 -5.48 6.52 18.41
CA VAL A 191 -4.40 6.19 17.46
C VAL A 191 -4.06 4.69 17.47
N ALA A 192 -4.11 4.03 18.62
CA ALA A 192 -3.85 2.58 18.73
C ALA A 192 -4.82 1.73 17.90
N ARG A 193 -6.02 2.23 17.61
CA ARG A 193 -7.03 1.54 16.79
C ARG A 193 -6.90 1.84 15.29
N LEU A 194 -6.03 2.76 14.88
CA LEU A 194 -5.87 3.11 13.47
C LEU A 194 -4.86 2.21 12.78
N ARG A 195 -5.10 1.97 11.50
CA ARG A 195 -4.24 1.22 10.58
C ARG A 195 -4.16 2.00 9.26
N VAL A 196 -3.05 2.66 9.02
CA VAL A 196 -2.86 3.37 7.75
C VAL A 196 -2.16 2.45 6.75
N SER A 197 -2.75 2.32 5.57
CA SER A 197 -2.15 1.63 4.42
C SER A 197 -2.03 2.63 3.27
N SER A 198 -0.88 3.27 3.18
CA SER A 198 -0.59 4.28 2.17
C SER A 198 0.22 3.67 1.03
N ILE A 199 -0.21 3.93 -0.19
CA ILE A 199 0.50 3.47 -1.39
C ILE A 199 1.90 4.06 -1.44
N SER A 200 2.02 5.37 -1.19
CA SER A 200 3.27 6.10 -1.20
C SER A 200 3.12 7.43 -0.46
N ASP A 201 4.19 8.19 -0.34
CA ASP A 201 4.17 9.55 0.17
C ASP A 201 3.81 10.51 -0.97
N GLN A 202 2.57 10.98 -1.00
CA GLN A 202 2.07 11.87 -2.05
C GLN A 202 1.78 13.29 -1.55
N ASP A 203 2.14 13.61 -0.31
CA ASP A 203 2.21 14.96 0.24
C ASP A 203 3.14 15.00 1.46
N ASP A 204 3.40 16.20 2.01
CA ASP A 204 4.22 16.38 3.21
C ASP A 204 3.50 16.01 4.52
N ALA A 205 2.20 15.76 4.47
CA ALA A 205 1.42 15.33 5.62
C ALA A 205 1.73 13.88 6.04
N ASN A 206 2.11 13.00 5.12
CA ASN A 206 2.54 11.63 5.42
C ASN A 206 3.67 11.60 6.46
N GLN A 207 4.73 12.38 6.20
CA GLN A 207 5.89 12.46 7.07
C GLN A 207 5.56 13.16 8.39
N TRP A 208 4.70 14.19 8.34
CA TRP A 208 4.22 14.88 9.53
C TRP A 208 3.45 13.91 10.45
N ILE A 209 2.51 13.14 9.92
CA ILE A 209 1.72 12.15 10.68
C ILE A 209 2.65 11.13 11.35
N ARG A 210 3.61 10.56 10.62
CA ARG A 210 4.53 9.57 11.19
C ARG A 210 5.40 10.14 12.31
N ARG A 211 5.82 11.39 12.22
CA ARG A 211 6.61 12.04 13.29
C ARG A 211 5.78 12.38 14.51
N GLU A 212 4.56 12.87 14.31
CA GLU A 212 3.68 13.30 15.42
C GLU A 212 3.02 12.11 16.13
N PHE A 213 2.84 11.00 15.43
CA PHE A 213 2.19 9.79 15.94
C PHE A 213 3.06 8.54 15.70
N PRO A 214 4.22 8.43 16.39
CA PRO A 214 5.21 7.36 16.11
C PRO A 214 4.72 5.95 16.46
N THR A 215 3.64 5.82 17.24
CA THR A 215 3.00 4.54 17.59
C THR A 215 1.92 4.13 16.61
N LEU A 216 1.56 5.00 15.66
CA LEU A 216 0.56 4.71 14.64
C LEU A 216 1.03 3.56 13.75
N PHE A 217 0.16 2.54 13.61
CA PHE A 217 0.41 1.49 12.64
C PHE A 217 0.37 2.07 11.23
N TYR A 218 1.50 2.01 10.53
CA TYR A 218 1.66 2.64 9.24
C TYR A 218 2.36 1.71 8.26
N ILE A 219 1.70 1.44 7.12
CA ILE A 219 2.27 0.74 5.97
C ILE A 219 2.48 1.79 4.88
N VAL A 220 3.70 1.92 4.36
CA VAL A 220 3.97 2.79 3.21
C VAL A 220 5.26 2.39 2.51
N GLN A 221 5.31 2.60 1.21
CA GLN A 221 6.55 2.79 0.48
C GLN A 221 6.89 4.28 0.52
N PRO A 222 7.86 4.72 1.36
CA PRO A 222 8.30 6.12 1.32
C PRO A 222 8.80 6.49 -0.07
N SER A 223 8.38 7.63 -0.55
CA SER A 223 8.75 8.11 -1.88
C SER A 223 8.99 9.61 -1.87
N SER A 224 9.80 10.08 -2.82
CA SER A 224 9.94 11.49 -3.13
C SER A 224 8.69 12.01 -3.86
N GLN A 225 8.57 13.33 -3.93
CA GLN A 225 7.41 13.97 -4.58
C GLN A 225 7.29 13.65 -6.08
N ASP A 226 8.37 13.23 -6.72
CA ASP A 226 8.40 12.83 -8.13
C ASP A 226 8.18 11.33 -8.37
N GLY A 227 7.93 10.56 -7.29
CA GLY A 227 7.57 9.15 -7.38
C GLY A 227 8.64 8.21 -7.90
N GLN A 228 9.91 8.62 -7.88
CA GLN A 228 11.01 7.79 -8.42
C GLN A 228 11.12 6.42 -7.75
N GLU A 229 10.70 6.30 -6.49
CA GLU A 229 10.76 5.07 -5.70
C GLU A 229 9.61 4.10 -5.97
N TYR A 230 8.59 4.48 -6.74
CA TYR A 230 7.44 3.62 -7.04
C TYR A 230 7.84 2.30 -7.70
N ALA A 231 8.89 2.33 -8.52
CA ALA A 231 9.42 1.13 -9.17
C ALA A 231 9.90 0.05 -8.18
N TYR A 232 10.21 0.43 -6.94
CA TYR A 232 10.73 -0.45 -5.89
C TYR A 232 9.68 -0.87 -4.88
N ALA A 233 8.45 -0.42 -5.01
CA ALA A 233 7.37 -0.77 -4.10
C ALA A 233 7.07 -2.28 -4.14
N THR A 234 6.61 -2.84 -3.01
CA THR A 234 6.16 -4.25 -2.93
C THR A 234 4.91 -4.51 -3.76
N TRP A 235 4.23 -3.46 -4.13
CA TRP A 235 3.09 -3.45 -5.03
C TRP A 235 3.38 -2.48 -6.19
N THR A 236 2.87 -2.75 -7.32
CA THR A 236 3.01 -1.89 -8.50
C THR A 236 1.71 -1.86 -9.31
N GLY A 237 0.58 -2.17 -8.67
CA GLY A 237 -0.67 -2.39 -9.37
C GLY A 237 -0.65 -3.66 -10.24
N ILE A 238 -1.62 -3.79 -11.12
CA ILE A 238 -1.74 -4.96 -11.99
C ILE A 238 -0.70 -4.96 -13.11
N SER A 239 -0.33 -3.79 -13.60
CA SER A 239 0.57 -3.62 -14.74
C SER A 239 1.93 -2.99 -14.40
N GLY A 240 2.14 -2.63 -13.14
CA GLY A 240 3.31 -1.84 -12.75
C GLY A 240 4.64 -2.54 -13.04
N ASP A 241 4.69 -3.86 -12.97
CA ASP A 241 5.88 -4.61 -13.35
C ASP A 241 6.25 -4.41 -14.83
N GLY A 242 5.28 -4.36 -15.72
CA GLY A 242 5.49 -4.04 -17.13
C GLY A 242 5.89 -2.59 -17.35
N TYR A 243 5.23 -1.67 -16.66
CA TYR A 243 5.49 -0.23 -16.75
C TYR A 243 6.90 0.14 -16.26
N TYR A 244 7.29 -0.36 -15.08
CA TYR A 244 8.60 -0.08 -14.49
C TYR A 244 9.71 -1.01 -14.99
N LEU A 245 9.42 -1.93 -15.89
CA LEU A 245 10.37 -2.92 -16.42
C LEU A 245 11.04 -3.77 -15.32
N ASN A 246 10.29 -4.12 -14.30
CA ASN A 246 10.76 -4.84 -13.10
C ASN A 246 10.99 -6.35 -13.35
N GLY A 247 11.36 -6.73 -14.53
CA GLY A 247 11.77 -8.09 -14.86
C GLY A 247 10.98 -8.74 -15.99
N SER A 248 11.50 -9.86 -16.46
CA SER A 248 10.88 -10.70 -17.47
C SER A 248 9.87 -11.64 -16.81
N GLY A 249 8.66 -11.71 -17.32
CA GLY A 249 7.70 -12.76 -16.93
C GLY A 249 6.34 -12.25 -16.44
N ALA A 250 6.14 -10.94 -16.32
CA ALA A 250 4.80 -10.39 -16.17
C ALA A 250 4.04 -10.56 -17.50
N ASP A 251 2.91 -11.28 -17.48
CA ASP A 251 2.01 -11.36 -18.63
C ASP A 251 1.20 -10.05 -18.73
N SER A 252 1.70 -9.11 -19.51
CA SER A 252 1.05 -7.82 -19.77
C SER A 252 -0.07 -7.88 -20.83
N SER A 253 -0.34 -9.03 -21.42
CA SER A 253 -1.40 -9.19 -22.44
C SER A 253 -2.80 -8.91 -21.90
N LEU A 254 -3.00 -9.04 -20.60
CA LEU A 254 -4.27 -8.83 -19.91
C LEU A 254 -4.49 -7.39 -19.41
N VAL A 255 -3.53 -6.49 -19.69
CA VAL A 255 -3.56 -5.08 -19.24
C VAL A 255 -3.45 -4.11 -20.41
N THR A 256 -3.74 -4.58 -21.62
CA THR A 256 -3.83 -3.71 -22.81
C THR A 256 -5.20 -3.06 -22.92
N ASN A 257 -5.28 -1.88 -23.56
CA ASN A 257 -6.56 -1.21 -23.78
C ASN A 257 -7.52 -2.04 -24.64
N GLU A 258 -7.01 -2.85 -25.58
CA GLU A 258 -7.81 -3.73 -26.40
C GLU A 258 -8.44 -4.86 -25.57
N TRP A 259 -7.66 -5.42 -24.65
CA TRP A 259 -8.18 -6.43 -23.71
C TRP A 259 -9.23 -5.81 -22.77
N LEU A 260 -8.93 -4.61 -22.21
CA LEU A 260 -9.85 -3.90 -21.33
C LEU A 260 -11.15 -3.55 -22.04
N GLU A 261 -11.09 -3.06 -23.29
CA GLU A 261 -12.29 -2.75 -24.07
C GLU A 261 -13.18 -3.98 -24.25
N THR A 262 -12.59 -5.11 -24.66
CA THR A 262 -13.32 -6.33 -24.92
C THR A 262 -13.86 -7.00 -23.66
N ASN A 263 -13.07 -7.02 -22.59
CA ASN A 263 -13.34 -7.89 -21.43
C ASN A 263 -13.92 -7.15 -20.22
N ILE A 264 -13.80 -5.82 -20.18
CA ILE A 264 -14.29 -4.98 -19.08
C ILE A 264 -15.26 -3.93 -19.59
N ARG A 265 -14.77 -3.00 -20.43
CA ARG A 265 -15.51 -1.79 -20.81
C ARG A 265 -16.79 -2.10 -21.61
N ALA A 266 -16.78 -3.12 -22.44
CA ALA A 266 -17.95 -3.60 -23.18
C ALA A 266 -18.95 -4.40 -22.31
N LYS A 267 -18.70 -4.58 -21.01
CA LYS A 267 -19.50 -5.44 -20.12
C LYS A 267 -20.34 -4.63 -19.12
N GLY A 268 -21.45 -4.09 -19.63
CA GLY A 268 -22.44 -3.44 -18.81
C GLY A 268 -22.05 -2.05 -18.26
N PRO A 269 -22.91 -1.44 -17.44
CA PRO A 269 -22.76 -0.05 -16.98
C PRO A 269 -21.50 0.21 -16.18
N LEU A 270 -21.14 -0.66 -15.24
CA LEU A 270 -19.96 -0.49 -14.41
C LEU A 270 -18.67 -0.72 -15.22
N GLY A 271 -18.65 -1.66 -16.14
CA GLY A 271 -17.54 -1.85 -17.06
C GLY A 271 -17.32 -0.62 -17.96
N LYS A 272 -18.39 0.01 -18.44
CA LYS A 272 -18.33 1.17 -19.32
C LYS A 272 -17.62 2.37 -18.69
N VAL A 273 -17.73 2.55 -17.37
CA VAL A 273 -17.09 3.65 -16.64
C VAL A 273 -15.67 3.31 -16.18
N TYR A 274 -15.20 2.08 -16.38
CA TYR A 274 -13.81 1.72 -16.16
C TYR A 274 -12.94 2.44 -17.20
N PRO A 275 -11.92 3.23 -16.81
CA PRO A 275 -11.18 4.04 -17.75
C PRO A 275 -10.25 3.20 -18.64
N LYS A 276 -9.72 3.85 -19.68
CA LYS A 276 -8.62 3.28 -20.44
C LYS A 276 -7.33 3.30 -19.62
N PHE A 277 -6.53 2.27 -19.80
CA PHE A 277 -5.21 2.16 -19.19
C PHE A 277 -4.28 3.27 -19.67
N MET A 278 -3.62 3.90 -18.70
CA MET A 278 -2.54 4.86 -18.88
C MET A 278 -1.58 4.69 -17.69
N PHE A 279 -0.28 4.70 -17.90
CA PHE A 279 0.73 4.48 -16.87
C PHE A 279 0.60 3.12 -16.18
N ILE A 280 0.08 3.07 -14.97
CA ILE A 280 -0.21 1.83 -14.22
C ILE A 280 -1.70 1.57 -14.15
N MET A 281 -2.07 0.28 -14.06
CA MET A 281 -3.46 -0.16 -13.93
C MET A 281 -3.72 -0.55 -12.48
N GLU A 282 -4.70 0.10 -11.87
CA GLU A 282 -5.12 -0.16 -10.48
C GLU A 282 -3.96 -0.05 -9.46
N GLY A 283 -3.20 1.07 -9.53
CA GLY A 283 -2.08 1.33 -8.63
C GLY A 283 -2.45 1.32 -7.16
N ASP A 284 -3.66 1.68 -6.81
CA ASP A 284 -4.15 1.85 -5.44
C ASP A 284 -4.85 0.63 -4.86
N THR A 285 -5.28 -0.27 -5.74
CA THR A 285 -5.98 -1.52 -5.38
C THR A 285 -5.27 -2.33 -4.30
N PRO A 286 -3.93 -2.46 -4.26
CA PRO A 286 -3.22 -3.20 -3.23
C PRO A 286 -3.49 -2.73 -1.81
N SER A 287 -3.80 -1.45 -1.59
CA SER A 287 -4.04 -0.88 -0.25
C SER A 287 -5.19 -1.56 0.50
N PHE A 288 -6.30 -1.84 -0.20
CA PHE A 288 -7.46 -2.50 0.40
C PHE A 288 -7.53 -4.00 0.11
N LEU A 289 -6.91 -4.49 -0.96
CA LEU A 289 -6.87 -5.93 -1.22
C LEU A 289 -6.13 -6.72 -0.14
N GLY A 290 -5.23 -6.08 0.61
CA GLY A 290 -4.61 -6.66 1.79
C GLY A 290 -5.60 -7.04 2.89
N LEU A 291 -6.79 -6.45 2.87
CA LEU A 291 -7.87 -6.69 3.84
C LEU A 291 -8.81 -7.81 3.43
N ILE A 292 -8.78 -8.21 2.16
CA ILE A 292 -9.60 -9.32 1.67
C ILE A 292 -8.94 -10.63 2.07
N ASP A 293 -9.66 -11.46 2.79
CA ASP A 293 -9.13 -12.72 3.30
C ASP A 293 -8.73 -13.67 2.15
N ASN A 294 -7.48 -14.08 2.18
CA ASN A 294 -6.90 -15.07 1.26
C ASN A 294 -6.38 -16.31 2.01
N GLY A 295 -6.72 -16.46 3.27
CA GLY A 295 -6.25 -17.52 4.16
C GLY A 295 -4.87 -17.29 4.78
N LEU A 296 -4.17 -16.18 4.46
CA LEU A 296 -2.86 -15.84 5.01
C LEU A 296 -2.94 -14.83 6.17
N ASN A 297 -4.10 -14.27 6.43
CA ASN A 297 -4.36 -13.28 7.51
C ASN A 297 -3.43 -12.04 7.45
N ALA A 298 -3.11 -11.55 6.27
CA ALA A 298 -2.21 -10.41 6.08
C ALA A 298 -2.68 -9.13 6.79
N TYR A 299 -3.98 -8.95 6.97
CA TYR A 299 -4.56 -7.83 7.72
C TYR A 299 -4.20 -7.86 9.22
N ARG A 300 -3.80 -9.01 9.75
CA ARG A 300 -3.32 -9.16 11.14
C ARG A 300 -1.85 -8.85 11.28
N ARG A 301 -1.07 -9.20 10.26
CA ARG A 301 0.37 -8.95 10.19
C ARG A 301 0.82 -8.75 8.75
N PRO A 302 1.34 -7.58 8.40
CA PRO A 302 1.76 -7.28 7.02
C PRO A 302 2.86 -8.20 6.47
N ASP A 303 3.70 -8.78 7.33
CA ASP A 303 4.77 -9.69 6.93
C ASP A 303 4.30 -11.12 6.59
N TRP A 304 3.05 -11.46 6.87
CA TRP A 304 2.49 -12.74 6.43
C TRP A 304 2.14 -12.74 4.95
N GLY A 305 1.93 -11.57 4.36
CA GLY A 305 1.63 -11.38 2.95
C GLY A 305 0.18 -11.65 2.59
N GLY A 306 -0.32 -10.87 1.64
CA GLY A 306 -1.70 -10.92 1.15
C GLY A 306 -1.77 -10.43 -0.28
N TRP A 307 -3.00 -10.19 -0.75
CA TRP A 307 -3.24 -9.65 -2.09
C TRP A 307 -2.65 -8.25 -2.31
N GLY A 308 -2.45 -7.48 -1.22
CA GLY A 308 -1.85 -6.15 -1.23
C GLY A 308 -0.32 -6.14 -1.13
N GLY A 309 0.32 -7.30 -1.02
CA GLY A 309 1.78 -7.41 -0.90
C GLY A 309 2.24 -8.03 0.41
N ARG A 310 3.53 -8.00 0.63
CA ARG A 310 4.20 -8.41 1.88
C ARG A 310 5.16 -7.31 2.30
N TYR A 311 5.10 -6.95 3.56
CA TYR A 311 5.88 -5.84 4.11
C TYR A 311 6.81 -6.33 5.21
N VAL A 312 7.83 -5.53 5.54
CA VAL A 312 8.73 -5.75 6.67
C VAL A 312 8.69 -4.55 7.59
N TYR A 313 8.89 -4.78 8.88
CA TYR A 313 8.99 -3.72 9.87
C TYR A 313 10.44 -3.29 10.01
N ARG A 314 10.77 -2.11 9.51
CA ARG A 314 12.12 -1.54 9.57
C ARG A 314 12.06 -0.02 9.53
N GLN A 315 13.18 0.61 9.86
CA GLN A 315 13.35 2.05 9.70
C GLN A 315 13.98 2.33 8.32
N PRO A 316 13.22 2.84 7.34
CA PRO A 316 13.78 3.32 6.08
C PRO A 316 14.69 4.53 6.28
N HIS A 317 15.57 4.80 5.33
CA HIS A 317 16.42 5.98 5.36
C HIS A 317 15.55 7.25 5.38
N GLY A 318 15.85 8.17 6.30
CA GLY A 318 15.10 9.41 6.49
C GLY A 318 13.93 9.32 7.47
N GLU A 319 13.48 8.11 7.84
CA GLU A 319 12.45 7.93 8.86
C GLU A 319 13.03 8.03 10.28
N THR A 320 12.21 8.50 11.22
CA THR A 320 12.61 8.66 12.63
C THR A 320 12.41 7.40 13.45
N HIS A 321 11.63 6.44 12.96
CA HIS A 321 11.30 5.18 13.63
C HIS A 321 10.97 4.10 12.60
N SER A 322 10.81 2.86 13.07
CA SER A 322 10.42 1.75 12.20
C SER A 322 8.96 1.84 11.80
N ILE A 323 8.70 1.54 10.53
CA ILE A 323 7.36 1.43 9.94
C ILE A 323 7.26 0.13 9.13
N TRP A 324 6.06 -0.26 8.74
CA TRP A 324 5.86 -1.31 7.76
C TRP A 324 6.14 -0.74 6.37
N THR A 325 7.09 -1.32 5.66
CA THR A 325 7.49 -0.85 4.33
C THR A 325 7.85 -2.03 3.44
N GLN A 326 8.24 -1.75 2.19
CA GLN A 326 8.62 -2.83 1.29
C GLN A 326 9.70 -3.70 1.91
N GLY A 327 9.50 -5.00 1.80
CA GLY A 327 10.50 -6.00 2.06
C GLY A 327 11.10 -6.51 0.75
N GLY A 328 12.28 -7.07 0.82
CA GLY A 328 12.84 -7.73 -0.33
C GLY A 328 14.34 -7.91 -0.26
N ASP A 329 14.83 -8.86 -1.03
CA ASP A 329 16.25 -9.00 -1.28
C ASP A 329 16.64 -7.98 -2.34
N MET A 330 17.49 -7.05 -1.98
CA MET A 330 18.10 -6.14 -2.93
C MET A 330 19.33 -6.83 -3.54
N PHE A 331 19.33 -7.03 -4.84
CA PHE A 331 20.53 -7.43 -5.55
C PHE A 331 21.44 -6.21 -5.75
N PHE A 332 22.58 -6.22 -5.09
CA PHE A 332 23.63 -5.28 -5.43
C PHE A 332 24.21 -5.63 -6.80
N ARG A 333 24.28 -4.66 -7.70
CA ARG A 333 25.04 -4.80 -8.92
C ARG A 333 26.48 -5.15 -8.58
N THR A 334 26.87 -6.38 -8.79
CA THR A 334 28.29 -6.71 -8.98
C THR A 334 28.68 -6.18 -10.34
N GLY A 335 29.69 -5.35 -10.43
CA GLY A 335 30.03 -4.50 -11.56
C GLY A 335 30.35 -5.15 -12.92
N SER A 336 29.70 -6.25 -13.28
CA SER A 336 29.75 -6.78 -14.64
C SER A 336 28.66 -6.13 -15.49
N GLN A 337 29.04 -5.58 -16.62
CA GLN A 337 28.13 -4.91 -17.56
C GLN A 337 27.09 -5.85 -18.17
N ASP A 338 27.22 -7.15 -17.98
CA ASP A 338 26.30 -8.19 -18.41
C ASP A 338 25.21 -8.51 -17.37
N ALA A 339 25.17 -7.76 -16.25
CA ALA A 339 24.08 -7.87 -15.31
C ALA A 339 22.78 -7.54 -16.05
N VAL A 340 21.93 -8.53 -16.21
CA VAL A 340 20.50 -8.40 -16.50
C VAL A 340 20.02 -7.14 -15.84
N LYS A 341 19.49 -6.19 -16.63
CA LYS A 341 18.97 -4.89 -16.19
C LYS A 341 18.31 -5.07 -14.84
N GLY A 342 18.86 -4.38 -13.86
CA GLY A 342 18.70 -4.67 -12.42
C GLY A 342 17.26 -4.95 -12.02
N VAL A 343 17.00 -6.18 -11.74
CA VAL A 343 15.74 -6.61 -11.15
C VAL A 343 15.91 -6.53 -9.65
N CYS A 344 15.25 -5.58 -9.01
CA CYS A 344 15.02 -5.66 -7.59
C CYS A 344 14.03 -6.81 -7.38
N MET A 345 14.51 -7.96 -6.96
CA MET A 345 13.64 -9.05 -6.57
C MET A 345 13.26 -8.89 -5.12
N PHE A 346 12.02 -8.59 -4.87
CA PHE A 346 11.48 -8.51 -3.52
C PHE A 346 11.05 -9.92 -3.07
N PRO A 347 11.14 -10.29 -1.77
CA PRO A 347 10.79 -11.63 -1.29
C PRO A 347 9.33 -11.99 -1.45
N THR A 348 8.51 -11.06 -1.87
CA THR A 348 7.13 -11.35 -2.31
C THR A 348 7.09 -12.09 -3.64
N ARG A 349 8.20 -12.14 -4.38
CA ARG A 349 8.36 -12.93 -5.60
C ARG A 349 9.25 -14.14 -5.30
N PRO A 350 8.86 -15.34 -5.70
CA PRO A 350 9.76 -16.49 -5.58
C PRO A 350 11.04 -16.18 -6.35
N PRO A 351 12.24 -16.51 -5.81
CA PRO A 351 13.47 -16.35 -6.55
C PRO A 351 13.34 -17.11 -7.86
N SER A 352 13.38 -16.39 -8.96
CA SER A 352 13.58 -17.03 -10.27
C SER A 352 15.04 -17.48 -10.28
N GLY A 353 15.25 -18.76 -9.94
CA GLY A 353 16.57 -19.35 -10.12
C GLY A 353 17.00 -19.11 -11.56
N ALA A 354 18.22 -18.60 -11.76
CA ALA A 354 18.78 -18.41 -13.07
C ALA A 354 18.63 -19.72 -13.87
N GLY A 355 17.79 -19.72 -14.90
CA GLY A 355 17.60 -20.82 -15.81
C GLY A 355 16.40 -21.74 -15.60
N ALA A 356 15.62 -21.61 -14.52
CA ALA A 356 14.39 -22.38 -14.36
C ALA A 356 13.21 -21.63 -14.98
N LYS A 357 12.63 -22.15 -16.07
CA LYS A 357 11.26 -21.75 -16.44
C LYS A 357 10.37 -22.06 -15.24
N PRO A 358 9.64 -21.09 -14.66
CA PRO A 358 8.75 -21.39 -13.56
C PRO A 358 7.72 -22.41 -14.06
N SER A 359 7.69 -23.59 -13.46
CA SER A 359 6.61 -24.52 -13.71
C SER A 359 5.33 -23.82 -13.20
N ARG A 360 4.24 -23.89 -13.95
CA ARG A 360 2.93 -23.28 -13.61
C ARG A 360 2.38 -23.71 -12.25
N THR A 361 3.06 -24.61 -11.55
CA THR A 361 2.64 -25.23 -10.29
C THR A 361 3.32 -24.66 -9.03
N THR A 362 4.34 -23.82 -9.15
CA THR A 362 5.15 -23.35 -8.01
C THR A 362 5.04 -21.86 -7.70
N LEU A 363 4.20 -21.10 -8.38
CA LEU A 363 3.90 -19.74 -7.97
C LEU A 363 3.04 -19.79 -6.70
N PRO A 364 3.42 -19.10 -5.62
CA PRO A 364 2.53 -18.96 -4.46
C PRO A 364 1.19 -18.44 -4.94
N ARG A 365 0.09 -19.09 -4.52
CA ARG A 365 -1.28 -18.71 -4.90
C ARG A 365 -1.57 -17.22 -4.69
N ALA A 366 -0.85 -16.59 -3.78
CA ALA A 366 -0.93 -15.16 -3.49
C ALA A 366 -0.64 -14.25 -4.69
N TRP A 367 0.19 -14.68 -5.64
CA TRP A 367 0.61 -13.84 -6.77
C TRP A 367 -0.25 -14.00 -8.03
N ILE A 368 -1.05 -15.04 -8.12
CA ILE A 368 -1.99 -15.23 -9.24
C ILE A 368 -3.26 -14.37 -9.02
N GLY A 369 -3.34 -13.68 -7.88
CA GLY A 369 -4.54 -13.07 -7.38
C GLY A 369 -5.16 -11.98 -8.23
N PRO A 370 -4.54 -10.84 -8.50
CA PRO A 370 -5.25 -9.74 -9.15
C PRO A 370 -5.81 -10.11 -10.52
N SER A 371 -5.04 -10.78 -11.36
CA SER A 371 -5.52 -11.16 -12.70
C SER A 371 -6.57 -12.28 -12.70
N LYS A 372 -6.47 -13.27 -11.78
CA LYS A 372 -7.51 -14.30 -11.64
C LYS A 372 -8.76 -13.80 -10.96
N ILE A 373 -8.62 -12.97 -9.95
CA ILE A 373 -9.77 -12.34 -9.26
C ILE A 373 -10.47 -11.37 -10.21
N LEU A 374 -9.71 -10.59 -10.98
CA LEU A 374 -10.26 -9.77 -12.03
C LEU A 374 -11.05 -10.63 -13.03
N ARG A 375 -10.49 -11.75 -13.50
CA ARG A 375 -11.19 -12.69 -14.37
C ARG A 375 -12.46 -13.22 -13.73
N THR A 376 -12.42 -13.68 -12.48
CA THR A 376 -13.56 -14.35 -11.86
C THR A 376 -14.70 -13.37 -11.59
N ARG A 377 -14.43 -12.22 -10.99
CA ARG A 377 -15.49 -11.24 -10.68
C ARG A 377 -15.95 -10.40 -11.88
N ILE A 378 -15.09 -10.18 -12.87
CA ILE A 378 -15.49 -9.50 -14.11
C ILE A 378 -16.18 -10.47 -15.07
N THR A 379 -15.79 -11.76 -15.09
CA THR A 379 -16.54 -12.78 -15.83
C THR A 379 -17.96 -12.95 -15.30
N ILE A 380 -18.19 -12.75 -14.01
CA ILE A 380 -19.52 -12.70 -13.39
C ILE A 380 -20.36 -11.56 -14.00
N GLN A 381 -19.75 -10.42 -14.32
CA GLN A 381 -20.44 -9.32 -15.02
C GLN A 381 -20.73 -9.60 -16.50
N SER A 382 -20.05 -10.55 -17.12
CA SER A 382 -20.29 -10.88 -18.55
C SER A 382 -21.58 -11.66 -18.80
N TRP A 383 -22.30 -12.05 -17.75
CA TRP A 383 -23.60 -12.74 -17.83
C TRP A 383 -24.78 -11.82 -17.45
N CYS A 384 -24.52 -10.54 -17.33
CA CYS A 384 -25.49 -9.47 -17.08
C CYS A 384 -25.58 -8.50 -18.29
#